data_99120178ed951080743895e9e37d1716
#
_entry.id   99120178ed951080743895e9e37d1716
#
_cell.length_a   1.000
_cell.length_b   1.000
_cell.length_c   1.000
_cell.angle_alpha   90.00
_cell.angle_beta   90.00
_cell.angle_gamma   90.00
#
_symmetry.space_group_name_H-M   'P 1'
#
loop_
_entity.id
_entity.type
_entity.pdbx_description
1 polymer ?
#
loop_
_entity_poly.entity_id
_entity_poly.type
_entity_poly.pdbx_seq_one_letter_code
_entity_poly.pdbx_strand_id
1 'polypeptide(L)'
;MTHRSQLLKQRLWRWHFLAGLVVCPFAILLSISGSIYLFKPQIDNYEEASINAQAPVVEQASPSLPASIHIRTLLANNPQSNFKRIVLAKPGDRSLEIELVNAKGEKVIYWIDSISGELLASKKSDQRLMQRVKKLHSELLLGNMGSYVVELMASWLIILVITGLYLWLSKPDNREAPKKLVTPEVGQVAADKK
;
A
#
# COMPACT_ATOMS: atom_id res chain seq x y z
N MET A 1 -16.60 -42.66 7.90
CA MET A 1 -16.33 -41.77 6.76
C MET A 1 -16.32 -42.60 5.49
N THR A 2 -17.06 -42.24 4.45
CA THR A 2 -17.12 -43.01 3.21
C THR A 2 -15.81 -42.87 2.42
N HIS A 3 -15.39 -43.91 1.72
CA HIS A 3 -14.18 -43.94 0.87
C HIS A 3 -14.10 -42.73 -0.10
N ARG A 4 -15.22 -42.27 -0.61
CA ARG A 4 -15.34 -41.05 -1.46
C ARG A 4 -14.88 -39.79 -0.73
N SER A 5 -15.18 -39.63 0.55
CA SER A 5 -14.78 -38.42 1.32
C SER A 5 -13.27 -38.35 1.57
N GLN A 6 -12.60 -39.50 1.69
CA GLN A 6 -11.15 -39.57 1.86
C GLN A 6 -10.41 -39.23 0.56
N LEU A 7 -10.87 -39.74 -0.58
CA LEU A 7 -10.30 -39.41 -1.89
C LEU A 7 -10.45 -37.94 -2.21
N LEU A 8 -11.58 -37.33 -1.90
CA LEU A 8 -11.83 -35.89 -2.09
C LEU A 8 -10.85 -35.05 -1.25
N LYS A 9 -10.66 -35.41 0.02
CA LYS A 9 -9.71 -34.71 0.91
C LYS A 9 -8.28 -34.79 0.41
N GLN A 10 -7.84 -35.96 -0.07
CA GLN A 10 -6.48 -36.14 -0.61
C GLN A 10 -6.26 -35.29 -1.88
N ARG A 11 -7.24 -35.25 -2.79
CA ARG A 11 -7.17 -34.41 -3.99
C ARG A 11 -7.16 -32.92 -3.61
N LEU A 12 -8.05 -32.50 -2.72
CA LEU A 12 -8.13 -31.11 -2.27
C LEU A 12 -6.83 -30.67 -1.57
N TRP A 13 -6.22 -31.55 -0.76
CA TRP A 13 -4.95 -31.28 -0.11
C TRP A 13 -3.82 -31.06 -1.14
N ARG A 14 -3.73 -31.91 -2.17
CA ARG A 14 -2.72 -31.76 -3.23
C ARG A 14 -2.88 -30.44 -4.00
N TRP A 15 -4.09 -30.11 -4.40
CA TRP A 15 -4.36 -28.86 -5.12
C TRP A 15 -4.12 -27.65 -4.22
N HIS A 16 -4.53 -27.70 -2.97
CA HIS A 16 -4.27 -26.64 -1.99
C HIS A 16 -2.77 -26.43 -1.81
N PHE A 17 -1.99 -27.49 -1.66
CA PHE A 17 -0.54 -27.39 -1.52
C PHE A 17 0.13 -26.80 -2.75
N LEU A 18 -0.19 -27.30 -3.96
CA LEU A 18 0.39 -26.77 -5.20
C LEU A 18 0.01 -25.32 -5.44
N ALA A 19 -1.27 -24.97 -5.26
CA ALA A 19 -1.72 -23.59 -5.38
C ALA A 19 -1.07 -22.69 -4.33
N GLY A 20 -0.94 -23.17 -3.09
CA GLY A 20 -0.24 -22.46 -2.02
C GLY A 20 1.21 -22.18 -2.33
N LEU A 21 1.92 -23.13 -2.93
CA LEU A 21 3.32 -22.97 -3.33
C LEU A 21 3.49 -21.84 -4.37
N VAL A 22 2.52 -21.69 -5.27
CA VAL A 22 2.53 -20.62 -6.28
C VAL A 22 2.11 -19.28 -5.68
N VAL A 23 1.04 -19.25 -4.87
CA VAL A 23 0.46 -18.01 -4.34
C VAL A 23 1.29 -17.41 -3.20
N CYS A 24 1.93 -18.27 -2.38
CA CYS A 24 2.66 -17.84 -1.18
C CYS A 24 3.72 -16.74 -1.44
N PRO A 25 4.63 -16.86 -2.42
CA PRO A 25 5.63 -15.82 -2.68
C PRO A 25 4.99 -14.48 -3.06
N PHE A 26 3.89 -14.48 -3.83
CA PHE A 26 3.16 -13.28 -4.16
C PHE A 26 2.48 -12.68 -2.92
N ALA A 27 1.84 -13.51 -2.10
CA ALA A 27 1.21 -13.07 -0.86
C ALA A 27 2.23 -12.40 0.08
N ILE A 28 3.43 -12.96 0.22
CA ILE A 28 4.51 -12.38 1.03
C ILE A 28 4.94 -11.02 0.44
N LEU A 29 5.22 -10.96 -0.87
CA LEU A 29 5.63 -9.73 -1.55
C LEU A 29 4.58 -8.62 -1.39
N LEU A 30 3.31 -8.96 -1.63
CA LEU A 30 2.20 -8.01 -1.51
C LEU A 30 1.98 -7.57 -0.06
N SER A 31 2.11 -8.48 0.91
CA SER A 31 2.00 -8.13 2.34
C SER A 31 3.11 -7.18 2.77
N ILE A 32 4.36 -7.43 2.37
CA ILE A 32 5.49 -6.55 2.69
C ILE A 32 5.29 -5.17 2.04
N SER A 33 4.98 -5.13 0.74
CA SER A 33 4.79 -3.85 0.03
C SER A 33 3.59 -3.06 0.56
N GLY A 34 2.50 -3.74 0.93
CA GLY A 34 1.35 -3.13 1.58
C GLY A 34 1.69 -2.57 2.97
N SER A 35 2.46 -3.30 3.77
CA SER A 35 2.93 -2.84 5.08
C SER A 35 3.83 -1.60 4.97
N ILE A 36 4.73 -1.57 4.00
CA ILE A 36 5.56 -0.38 3.73
C ILE A 36 4.67 0.82 3.34
N TYR A 37 3.63 0.59 2.54
CA TYR A 37 2.72 1.65 2.10
C TYR A 37 1.93 2.29 3.24
N LEU A 38 1.74 1.62 4.38
CA LEU A 38 1.13 2.22 5.58
C LEU A 38 1.96 3.40 6.12
N PHE A 39 3.28 3.39 5.91
CA PHE A 39 4.17 4.47 6.33
C PHE A 39 4.27 5.61 5.29
N LYS A 40 3.41 5.61 4.25
CA LYS A 40 3.40 6.65 3.21
C LYS A 40 3.34 8.06 3.77
N PRO A 41 2.45 8.41 4.75
CA PRO A 41 2.38 9.77 5.26
C PRO A 41 3.68 10.23 5.93
N GLN A 42 4.35 9.33 6.65
CA GLN A 42 5.61 9.65 7.34
C GLN A 42 6.75 9.89 6.34
N ILE A 43 6.82 9.06 5.30
CA ILE A 43 7.86 9.15 4.27
C ILE A 43 7.63 10.37 3.37
N ASP A 44 6.39 10.63 2.98
CA ASP A 44 6.04 11.84 2.21
C ASP A 44 6.33 13.11 3.03
N ASN A 45 5.99 13.15 4.33
CA ASN A 45 6.29 14.27 5.20
C ASN A 45 7.81 14.51 5.33
N TYR A 46 8.62 13.45 5.38
CA TYR A 46 10.07 13.58 5.41
C TYR A 46 10.61 14.17 4.11
N GLU A 47 10.11 13.73 2.94
CA GLU A 47 10.45 14.29 1.64
C GLU A 47 10.04 15.77 1.57
N GLU A 48 8.81 16.11 1.96
CA GLU A 48 8.29 17.48 2.00
C GLU A 48 9.10 18.39 2.94
N ALA A 49 9.47 17.92 4.13
CA ALA A 49 10.28 18.68 5.08
C ALA A 49 11.65 19.03 4.49
N SER A 50 12.28 18.11 3.76
CA SER A 50 13.57 18.36 3.11
C SER A 50 13.47 19.40 1.98
N ILE A 51 12.31 19.48 1.32
CA ILE A 51 12.05 20.48 0.27
C ILE A 51 11.72 21.83 0.91
N ASN A 52 10.91 21.85 1.96
CA ASN A 52 10.60 23.07 2.71
C ASN A 52 11.86 23.76 3.29
N ALA A 53 12.84 22.97 3.72
CA ALA A 53 14.10 23.48 4.20
C ALA A 53 14.92 24.24 3.13
N GLN A 54 14.60 24.07 1.85
CA GLN A 54 15.23 24.79 0.73
C GLN A 54 14.55 26.12 0.42
N ALA A 55 13.38 26.37 1.03
CA ALA A 55 12.68 27.63 0.82
C ALA A 55 13.52 28.82 1.33
N PRO A 56 13.62 29.92 0.56
CA PRO A 56 14.41 31.09 0.97
C PRO A 56 13.86 31.66 2.28
N VAL A 57 14.78 32.12 3.14
CA VAL A 57 14.40 32.82 4.38
C VAL A 57 13.81 34.19 3.97
N VAL A 58 12.50 34.32 4.09
CA VAL A 58 11.81 35.61 3.88
C VAL A 58 11.30 36.08 5.23
N GLU A 59 11.41 37.39 5.50
CA GLU A 59 10.80 37.99 6.69
C GLU A 59 9.32 37.58 6.80
N GLN A 60 8.92 37.15 7.98
CA GLN A 60 7.70 36.39 8.31
C GLN A 60 6.37 37.09 8.03
N ALA A 61 6.36 38.31 7.47
CA ALA A 61 5.17 39.13 7.29
C ALA A 61 4.58 39.13 5.86
N SER A 62 5.16 38.39 4.92
CA SER A 62 4.64 38.43 3.54
C SER A 62 3.48 37.46 3.36
N PRO A 63 2.31 37.94 2.88
CA PRO A 63 1.19 37.04 2.60
C PRO A 63 1.54 36.09 1.44
N SER A 64 1.07 34.84 1.52
CA SER A 64 1.20 33.89 0.43
C SER A 64 0.44 34.37 -0.81
N LEU A 65 1.04 34.15 -1.98
CA LEU A 65 0.38 34.43 -3.25
C LEU A 65 -0.81 33.47 -3.48
N PRO A 66 -1.88 33.95 -4.13
CA PRO A 66 -2.98 33.07 -4.50
C PRO A 66 -2.50 31.85 -5.32
N ALA A 67 -3.02 30.67 -5.02
CA ALA A 67 -2.69 29.43 -5.71
C ALA A 67 -2.89 29.52 -7.24
N SER A 68 -3.85 30.31 -7.69
CA SER A 68 -4.12 30.56 -9.12
C SER A 68 -2.94 31.23 -9.86
N ILE A 69 -2.18 32.07 -9.17
CA ILE A 69 -0.99 32.73 -9.74
C ILE A 69 0.08 31.67 -9.97
N HIS A 70 0.38 30.83 -9.00
CA HIS A 70 1.38 29.77 -9.12
C HIS A 70 1.02 28.80 -10.25
N ILE A 71 -0.26 28.36 -10.33
CA ILE A 71 -0.74 27.45 -11.38
C ILE A 71 -0.55 28.11 -12.76
N ARG A 72 -0.95 29.38 -12.92
CA ARG A 72 -0.86 30.11 -14.19
C ARG A 72 0.58 30.28 -14.63
N THR A 73 1.46 30.68 -13.73
CA THR A 73 2.90 30.83 -14.02
C THR A 73 3.54 29.51 -14.42
N LEU A 74 3.19 28.43 -13.70
CA LEU A 74 3.73 27.10 -13.99
C LEU A 74 3.24 26.57 -15.34
N LEU A 75 1.97 26.77 -15.69
CA LEU A 75 1.42 26.41 -17.01
C LEU A 75 2.02 27.25 -18.15
N ALA A 76 2.28 28.54 -17.93
CA ALA A 76 2.98 29.37 -18.93
C ALA A 76 4.37 28.84 -19.23
N ASN A 77 5.09 28.33 -18.23
CA ASN A 77 6.41 27.73 -18.40
C ASN A 77 6.35 26.28 -18.94
N ASN A 78 5.17 25.63 -18.92
CA ASN A 78 4.95 24.27 -19.38
C ASN A 78 3.71 24.21 -20.32
N PRO A 79 3.76 24.82 -21.51
CA PRO A 79 2.57 25.05 -22.35
C PRO A 79 1.90 23.77 -22.88
N GLN A 80 2.63 22.64 -22.88
CA GLN A 80 2.10 21.33 -23.30
C GLN A 80 1.62 20.48 -22.13
N SER A 81 1.48 21.07 -20.93
CA SER A 81 1.04 20.38 -19.73
C SER A 81 -0.33 20.85 -19.30
N ASN A 82 -1.11 19.95 -18.71
CA ASN A 82 -2.42 20.23 -18.12
C ASN A 82 -2.31 20.20 -16.60
N PHE A 83 -3.00 21.12 -15.94
CA PHE A 83 -3.16 21.09 -14.48
C PHE A 83 -3.95 19.85 -14.05
N LYS A 84 -3.47 19.18 -13.02
CA LYS A 84 -4.16 18.02 -12.46
C LYS A 84 -4.61 18.24 -11.01
N ARG A 85 -3.69 18.67 -10.16
CA ARG A 85 -3.92 18.75 -8.72
C ARG A 85 -3.01 19.77 -8.08
N ILE A 86 -3.50 20.39 -6.99
CA ILE A 86 -2.70 21.18 -6.06
C ILE A 86 -2.89 20.63 -4.65
N VAL A 87 -1.81 20.61 -3.87
CA VAL A 87 -1.83 20.40 -2.42
C VAL A 87 -1.27 21.68 -1.79
N LEU A 88 -2.08 22.30 -0.95
CA LEU A 88 -1.70 23.55 -0.27
C LEU A 88 -0.67 23.24 0.81
N ALA A 89 0.18 24.21 1.12
CA ALA A 89 1.12 24.15 2.23
C ALA A 89 0.37 23.89 3.55
N LYS A 90 0.95 23.01 4.38
CA LYS A 90 0.46 22.79 5.73
C LYS A 90 0.77 24.01 6.62
N PRO A 91 0.05 24.19 7.74
CA PRO A 91 0.39 25.24 8.70
C PRO A 91 1.86 25.10 9.13
N GLY A 92 2.64 26.17 8.91
CA GLY A 92 4.08 26.19 9.18
C GLY A 92 4.98 25.78 8.01
N ASP A 93 4.44 25.18 6.97
CA ASP A 93 5.14 24.89 5.72
C ASP A 93 4.96 26.02 4.72
N ARG A 94 5.90 26.14 3.79
CA ARG A 94 5.90 27.14 2.72
C ARG A 94 5.72 26.56 1.33
N SER A 95 6.08 25.29 1.14
CA SER A 95 5.97 24.65 -0.16
C SER A 95 4.54 24.20 -0.45
N LEU A 96 4.02 24.55 -1.60
CA LEU A 96 2.83 23.97 -2.18
C LEU A 96 3.20 23.00 -3.30
N GLU A 97 2.45 21.91 -3.42
CA GLU A 97 2.70 20.88 -4.44
C GLU A 97 1.70 21.07 -5.60
N ILE A 98 2.20 21.25 -6.82
CA ILE A 98 1.39 21.30 -8.05
C ILE A 98 1.75 20.11 -8.93
N GLU A 99 0.75 19.30 -9.28
CA GLU A 99 0.91 18.18 -10.20
C GLU A 99 0.41 18.57 -11.59
N LEU A 100 1.30 18.50 -12.58
CA LEU A 100 0.97 18.67 -14.00
C LEU A 100 1.07 17.31 -14.73
N VAL A 101 0.33 17.19 -15.82
CA VAL A 101 0.41 16.07 -16.76
C VAL A 101 0.88 16.60 -18.09
N ASN A 102 2.02 16.13 -18.58
CA ASN A 102 2.56 16.54 -19.88
C ASN A 102 1.82 15.86 -21.05
N ALA A 103 2.11 16.25 -22.26
CA ALA A 103 1.51 15.70 -23.49
C ALA A 103 1.73 14.19 -23.65
N LYS A 104 2.73 13.62 -22.99
CA LYS A 104 3.01 12.17 -22.99
C LYS A 104 2.25 11.42 -21.89
N GLY A 105 1.39 12.11 -21.12
CA GLY A 105 0.65 11.51 -19.99
C GLY A 105 1.51 11.31 -18.73
N GLU A 106 2.76 11.79 -18.70
CA GLU A 106 3.61 11.69 -17.53
C GLU A 106 3.21 12.77 -16.51
N LYS A 107 3.17 12.38 -15.26
CA LYS A 107 2.85 13.25 -14.13
C LYS A 107 4.11 13.80 -13.53
N VAL A 108 4.23 15.12 -13.48
CA VAL A 108 5.34 15.82 -12.85
C VAL A 108 4.80 16.64 -11.69
N ILE A 109 5.46 16.53 -10.55
CA ILE A 109 5.15 17.26 -9.33
C ILE A 109 6.17 18.40 -9.21
N TYR A 110 5.68 19.59 -8.93
CA TYR A 110 6.44 20.80 -8.71
C TYR A 110 6.16 21.30 -7.30
N TRP A 111 7.21 21.54 -6.53
CA TRP A 111 7.10 22.19 -5.23
C TRP A 111 7.52 23.65 -5.39
N ILE A 112 6.62 24.53 -5.01
CA ILE A 112 6.76 25.99 -5.20
C ILE A 112 6.63 26.66 -3.85
N ASP A 113 7.48 27.63 -3.57
CA ASP A 113 7.33 28.46 -2.38
C ASP A 113 6.07 29.34 -2.51
N SER A 114 5.17 29.21 -1.54
CA SER A 114 3.87 29.89 -1.55
C SER A 114 3.97 31.41 -1.46
N ILE A 115 5.08 31.96 -1.00
CA ILE A 115 5.30 33.39 -0.82
C ILE A 115 6.02 33.97 -2.05
N SER A 116 7.18 33.47 -2.40
CA SER A 116 8.00 33.99 -3.50
C SER A 116 7.56 33.50 -4.89
N GLY A 117 6.87 32.35 -4.96
CA GLY A 117 6.58 31.67 -6.23
C GLY A 117 7.78 30.92 -6.83
N GLU A 118 8.89 30.84 -6.12
CA GLU A 118 10.09 30.17 -6.57
C GLU A 118 9.91 28.64 -6.63
N LEU A 119 10.45 28.02 -7.67
CA LEU A 119 10.45 26.56 -7.81
C LEU A 119 11.52 25.97 -6.89
N LEU A 120 11.09 25.25 -5.86
CA LEU A 120 11.98 24.60 -4.90
C LEU A 120 12.49 23.24 -5.42
N ALA A 121 11.61 22.45 -6.01
CA ALA A 121 11.95 21.15 -6.56
C ALA A 121 10.95 20.70 -7.62
N SER A 122 11.38 19.80 -8.49
CA SER A 122 10.47 19.10 -9.41
C SER A 122 10.88 17.63 -9.52
N LYS A 123 9.88 16.74 -9.62
CA LYS A 123 10.11 15.30 -9.70
C LYS A 123 8.98 14.61 -10.47
N LYS A 124 9.33 13.62 -11.30
CA LYS A 124 8.30 12.77 -11.89
C LYS A 124 7.60 11.97 -10.79
N SER A 125 6.28 11.88 -10.85
CA SER A 125 5.47 11.19 -9.84
C SER A 125 5.87 9.71 -9.68
N ASP A 126 6.27 9.05 -10.75
CA ASP A 126 6.73 7.66 -10.74
C ASP A 126 8.10 7.45 -10.08
N GLN A 127 8.86 8.51 -9.87
CA GLN A 127 10.14 8.47 -9.16
C GLN A 127 10.00 8.58 -7.64
N ARG A 128 8.82 8.96 -7.13
CA ARG A 128 8.58 8.95 -5.68
C ARG A 128 8.59 7.52 -5.17
N LEU A 129 9.28 7.29 -4.05
CA LEU A 129 9.41 5.96 -3.44
C LEU A 129 8.05 5.30 -3.20
N MET A 130 7.12 6.04 -2.60
CA MET A 130 5.79 5.53 -2.28
C MET A 130 4.94 5.21 -3.52
N GLN A 131 5.15 5.90 -4.63
CA GLN A 131 4.50 5.56 -5.89
C GLN A 131 5.05 4.25 -6.49
N ARG A 132 6.36 4.00 -6.35
CA ARG A 132 6.96 2.71 -6.75
C ARG A 132 6.47 1.57 -5.89
N VAL A 133 6.40 1.76 -4.57
CA VAL A 133 5.83 0.78 -3.63
C VAL A 133 4.36 0.49 -3.98
N LYS A 134 3.56 1.52 -4.26
CA LYS A 134 2.18 1.37 -4.72
C LYS A 134 2.10 0.54 -6.00
N LYS A 135 2.90 0.88 -7.02
CA LYS A 135 2.94 0.13 -8.29
C LYS A 135 3.41 -1.31 -8.10
N LEU A 136 4.35 -1.55 -7.20
CA LEU A 136 4.76 -2.92 -6.86
C LEU A 136 3.60 -3.70 -6.24
N HIS A 137 2.87 -3.10 -5.31
CA HIS A 137 1.74 -3.74 -4.63
C HIS A 137 0.54 -3.99 -5.55
N SER A 138 0.23 -3.06 -6.46
CA SER A 138 -0.96 -3.14 -7.31
C SER A 138 -0.72 -3.77 -8.68
N GLU A 139 0.50 -3.70 -9.20
CA GLU A 139 0.80 -4.01 -10.60
C GLU A 139 2.11 -4.80 -10.76
N LEU A 140 2.77 -5.20 -9.67
CA LEU A 140 4.09 -5.87 -9.69
C LEU A 140 5.12 -5.16 -10.56
N LEU A 141 5.00 -3.84 -10.77
CA LEU A 141 5.77 -3.01 -11.70
C LEU A 141 5.62 -3.41 -13.20
N LEU A 142 4.67 -4.27 -13.53
CA LEU A 142 4.42 -4.79 -14.89
C LEU A 142 3.23 -4.11 -15.59
N GLY A 143 2.68 -3.04 -14.98
CA GLY A 143 1.50 -2.33 -15.51
C GLY A 143 0.25 -3.22 -15.52
N ASN A 144 -0.58 -3.09 -16.55
CA ASN A 144 -1.87 -3.78 -16.64
C ASN A 144 -1.75 -5.31 -16.52
N MET A 145 -0.70 -5.92 -17.08
CA MET A 145 -0.47 -7.36 -16.95
C MET A 145 -0.22 -7.77 -15.50
N GLY A 146 0.56 -6.96 -14.77
CA GLY A 146 0.80 -7.18 -13.35
C GLY A 146 -0.47 -7.06 -12.50
N SER A 147 -1.35 -6.12 -12.83
CA SER A 147 -2.66 -5.97 -12.17
C SER A 147 -3.50 -7.24 -12.30
N TYR A 148 -3.61 -7.82 -13.49
CA TYR A 148 -4.33 -9.09 -13.68
C TYR A 148 -3.71 -10.23 -12.88
N VAL A 149 -2.38 -10.30 -12.79
CA VAL A 149 -1.70 -11.30 -11.96
C VAL A 149 -2.04 -11.12 -10.48
N VAL A 150 -2.00 -9.88 -9.97
CA VAL A 150 -2.36 -9.57 -8.58
C VAL A 150 -3.81 -9.95 -8.27
N GLU A 151 -4.75 -9.62 -9.15
CA GLU A 151 -6.17 -9.97 -9.01
C GLU A 151 -6.38 -11.49 -9.00
N LEU A 152 -5.68 -12.22 -9.88
CA LEU A 152 -5.72 -13.67 -9.92
C LEU A 152 -5.17 -14.27 -8.62
N MET A 153 -4.01 -13.77 -8.14
CA MET A 153 -3.39 -14.24 -6.88
C MET A 153 -4.30 -13.95 -5.67
N ALA A 154 -4.92 -12.77 -5.63
CA ALA A 154 -5.88 -12.41 -4.58
C ALA A 154 -7.10 -13.35 -4.57
N SER A 155 -7.65 -13.66 -5.74
CA SER A 155 -8.78 -14.60 -5.88
C SER A 155 -8.39 -16.01 -5.43
N TRP A 156 -7.20 -16.47 -5.80
CA TRP A 156 -6.69 -17.78 -5.38
C TRP A 156 -6.40 -17.83 -3.88
N LEU A 157 -5.93 -16.73 -3.29
CA LEU A 157 -5.72 -16.64 -1.85
C LEU A 157 -7.03 -16.87 -1.07
N ILE A 158 -8.15 -16.31 -1.54
CA ILE A 158 -9.47 -16.54 -0.92
C ILE A 158 -9.83 -18.03 -0.97
N ILE A 159 -9.64 -18.68 -2.12
CA ILE A 159 -9.88 -20.12 -2.28
C ILE A 159 -8.97 -20.93 -1.37
N LEU A 160 -7.71 -20.55 -1.24
CA LEU A 160 -6.76 -21.19 -0.34
C LEU A 160 -7.16 -21.06 1.12
N VAL A 161 -7.64 -19.89 1.55
CA VAL A 161 -8.14 -19.70 2.93
C VAL A 161 -9.33 -20.62 3.20
N ILE A 162 -10.32 -20.65 2.30
CA ILE A 162 -11.52 -21.49 2.44
C ILE A 162 -11.14 -23.00 2.46
N THR A 163 -10.31 -23.43 1.51
CA THR A 163 -9.91 -24.84 1.42
C THR A 163 -8.98 -25.24 2.55
N GLY A 164 -8.11 -24.37 3.00
CA GLY A 164 -7.24 -24.59 4.16
C GLY A 164 -8.03 -24.74 5.44
N LEU A 165 -9.02 -23.87 5.67
CA LEU A 165 -9.92 -23.94 6.80
C LEU A 165 -10.74 -25.25 6.79
N TYR A 166 -11.27 -25.63 5.61
CA TYR A 166 -11.96 -26.91 5.46
C TYR A 166 -11.07 -28.10 5.78
N LEU A 167 -9.84 -28.13 5.27
CA LEU A 167 -8.87 -29.21 5.53
C LEU A 167 -8.47 -29.26 7.01
N TRP A 168 -8.29 -28.12 7.65
CA TRP A 168 -7.97 -28.00 9.07
C TRP A 168 -9.10 -28.52 9.96
N LEU A 169 -10.35 -28.07 9.73
CA LEU A 169 -11.54 -28.52 10.48
C LEU A 169 -11.88 -30.00 10.23
N SER A 170 -11.42 -30.56 9.11
CA SER A 170 -11.69 -31.95 8.75
C SER A 170 -10.75 -32.96 9.39
N LYS A 171 -9.72 -32.53 10.11
CA LYS A 171 -8.86 -33.41 10.91
C LYS A 171 -9.64 -33.86 12.17
N PRO A 172 -9.66 -35.16 12.49
CA PRO A 172 -10.39 -35.68 13.66
C PRO A 172 -9.96 -35.04 14.97
N ASP A 173 -8.67 -34.76 15.11
CA ASP A 173 -8.04 -34.20 16.31
C ASP A 173 -8.40 -32.72 16.56
N ASN A 174 -8.71 -32.00 15.49
CA ASN A 174 -9.02 -30.55 15.59
C ASN A 174 -10.50 -30.25 15.83
N ARG A 175 -11.41 -31.25 15.83
CA ARG A 175 -12.82 -31.02 16.18
C ARG A 175 -13.01 -30.70 17.67
N GLU A 176 -12.02 -31.07 18.49
CA GLU A 176 -12.02 -30.75 19.94
C GLU A 176 -11.16 -29.50 20.26
N ALA A 177 -10.28 -29.09 19.35
CA ALA A 177 -9.37 -27.95 19.55
C ALA A 177 -10.09 -26.62 19.85
N PRO A 178 -11.20 -26.23 19.18
CA PRO A 178 -11.90 -25.02 19.52
C PRO A 178 -12.56 -25.07 20.92
N LYS A 179 -12.89 -26.25 21.43
CA LYS A 179 -13.42 -26.39 22.80
C LYS A 179 -12.32 -26.19 23.86
N LYS A 180 -11.10 -26.69 23.61
CA LYS A 180 -9.97 -26.51 24.53
C LYS A 180 -9.42 -25.08 24.56
N LEU A 181 -9.58 -24.31 23.49
CA LEU A 181 -9.19 -22.89 23.45
C LEU A 181 -10.16 -21.96 24.20
N VAL A 182 -11.44 -22.39 24.37
CA VAL A 182 -12.47 -21.55 24.99
C VAL A 182 -12.70 -21.92 26.45
N THR A 183 -12.34 -23.13 26.89
CA THR A 183 -12.41 -23.54 28.30
C THR A 183 -11.03 -23.74 28.86
N PRO A 184 -10.45 -22.77 29.60
CA PRO A 184 -9.31 -23.08 30.44
C PRO A 184 -9.71 -24.14 31.47
N GLU A 185 -8.92 -25.22 31.53
CA GLU A 185 -9.09 -26.23 32.59
C GLU A 185 -8.85 -25.59 33.98
N VAL A 186 -9.90 -24.99 34.54
CA VAL A 186 -9.92 -24.61 35.94
C VAL A 186 -10.35 -25.86 36.73
N GLY A 187 -9.38 -26.59 37.24
CA GLY A 187 -9.67 -27.55 38.25
C GLY A 187 -9.09 -28.95 38.11
N GLN A 188 -7.78 -29.12 38.18
CA GLN A 188 -7.16 -30.35 38.70
C GLN A 188 -5.89 -30.02 39.47
N VAL A 189 -5.98 -29.17 40.45
CA VAL A 189 -4.94 -28.99 41.47
C VAL A 189 -5.63 -29.12 42.83
N ALA A 190 -6.15 -30.26 43.16
CA ALA A 190 -6.52 -30.60 44.55
C ALA A 190 -6.97 -32.06 44.68
N ALA A 191 -6.11 -33.04 44.44
CA ALA A 191 -6.31 -34.38 44.95
C ALA A 191 -5.03 -35.23 44.91
N ASP A 192 -3.92 -34.73 45.44
CA ASP A 192 -2.80 -35.60 45.78
C ASP A 192 -2.09 -35.09 47.04
N LYS A 193 -2.81 -35.23 48.15
CA LYS A 193 -2.28 -35.23 49.54
C LYS A 193 -3.15 -36.09 50.41
N LYS A 194 -2.89 -37.40 50.42
CA LYS A 194 -3.02 -38.26 51.59
C LYS A 194 -2.11 -39.45 51.44
#